data_19469af14f3b03efe93af496c62ae747
#
_entry.id   19469af14f3b03efe93af496c62ae747
#
_cell.length_a   1.000
_cell.length_b   1.000
_cell.length_c   1.000
_cell.angle_alpha   90.00
_cell.angle_beta   90.00
_cell.angle_gamma   90.00
#
_symmetry.space_group_name_H-M   'P 1'
#
loop_
_entity.id
_entity.type
_entity.pdbx_description
1 polymer ?
#
loop_
_entity_poly.entity_id
_entity_poly.type
_entity_poly.pdbx_seq_one_letter_code
_entity_poly.pdbx_strand_id
1 'polypeptide(L)'
;MTLEQFGWTSFFGSQESSGIVGRVAASNHGRFLVWTETGEVDAGVSGLLRKNSLLWPAVGDWVVLHADSSVIVKVLDRKTKLSRKHPEREIREQVLAANIDVLFIVSGLDRDYNERRIERYLVMARESGARPVVLLNKADLADELGVVLPDVLARIEGMTPGLLVLPLCALTGSGLEALPAQLAAGETAALIGSSGVGKSTILNWLLGDERQRTTPVRLNDSRGRHTTTSRELFRMPGGWLLMDLPGLREVQLWGSAEHVEDSFTDIAELALSCRFRDCSHAGEPGCAVEGAGLDAGRLANYQKMQRELAHLERKIDPRLAKETRAKWNAIEKSVRNHPKRKW
;
A
#
# COMPACT_ATOMS: atom_id res chain seq x y z
N MET A 1 20.96 -20.67 6.28
CA MET A 1 19.79 -19.90 6.83
C MET A 1 18.54 -20.70 6.55
N THR A 2 17.50 -20.61 7.39
CA THR A 2 16.25 -21.34 7.13
C THR A 2 15.22 -20.45 6.47
N LEU A 3 14.26 -21.03 5.74
CA LEU A 3 13.22 -20.25 5.06
C LEU A 3 12.32 -19.50 6.06
N GLU A 4 12.14 -20.05 7.28
CA GLU A 4 11.35 -19.43 8.35
C GLU A 4 11.95 -18.07 8.76
N GLN A 5 13.27 -17.94 8.74
CA GLN A 5 13.94 -16.65 9.00
C GLN A 5 13.62 -15.59 7.93
N PHE A 6 13.13 -16.00 6.77
CA PHE A 6 12.67 -15.15 5.70
C PHE A 6 11.14 -15.02 5.66
N GLY A 7 10.41 -15.56 6.67
CA GLY A 7 8.96 -15.50 6.76
C GLY A 7 8.22 -16.62 6.05
N TRP A 8 8.85 -17.80 5.85
CA TRP A 8 8.18 -18.99 5.36
C TRP A 8 7.15 -19.49 6.37
N THR A 9 5.97 -19.82 5.90
CA THR A 9 4.88 -20.34 6.74
C THR A 9 4.24 -21.56 6.08
N SER A 10 3.35 -22.24 6.81
CA SER A 10 2.57 -23.36 6.29
C SER A 10 1.72 -23.00 5.06
N PHE A 11 1.29 -21.73 4.95
CA PHE A 11 0.58 -21.21 3.77
C PHE A 11 1.38 -21.42 2.49
N PHE A 12 2.67 -21.14 2.50
CA PHE A 12 3.54 -21.34 1.32
C PHE A 12 3.92 -22.81 1.17
N GLY A 13 4.14 -23.52 2.28
CA GLY A 13 4.48 -24.94 2.30
C GLY A 13 3.38 -25.84 1.74
N SER A 14 2.13 -25.42 1.76
CA SER A 14 1.00 -26.16 1.15
C SER A 14 0.95 -26.06 -0.38
N GLN A 15 1.74 -25.18 -0.97
CA GLN A 15 1.79 -24.99 -2.42
C GLN A 15 2.86 -25.92 -3.03
N GLU A 16 2.45 -27.06 -3.56
CA GLU A 16 3.37 -28.03 -4.16
C GLU A 16 4.34 -27.38 -5.14
N SER A 17 5.65 -27.59 -4.92
CA SER A 17 6.70 -27.05 -5.77
C SER A 17 7.89 -28.01 -5.86
N SER A 18 8.30 -28.34 -7.08
CA SER A 18 9.57 -29.00 -7.36
C SER A 18 10.61 -27.96 -7.77
N GLY A 19 11.70 -27.83 -7.03
CA GLY A 19 12.77 -26.87 -7.30
C GLY A 19 13.25 -26.20 -6.01
N ILE A 20 14.13 -25.21 -6.17
CA ILE A 20 14.69 -24.44 -5.03
C ILE A 20 13.73 -23.32 -4.70
N VAL A 21 13.21 -23.33 -3.48
CA VAL A 21 12.35 -22.25 -2.98
C VAL A 21 13.21 -21.10 -2.47
N GLY A 22 12.77 -19.86 -2.72
CA GLY A 22 13.44 -18.70 -2.21
C GLY A 22 12.51 -17.48 -2.17
N ARG A 23 12.95 -16.45 -1.43
CA ARG A 23 12.24 -15.18 -1.29
C ARG A 23 12.92 -14.09 -2.09
N VAL A 24 12.16 -13.35 -2.89
CA VAL A 24 12.69 -12.22 -3.66
C VAL A 24 13.05 -11.08 -2.70
N ALA A 25 14.34 -10.80 -2.57
CA ALA A 25 14.87 -9.78 -1.68
C ALA A 25 15.07 -8.43 -2.38
N ALA A 26 15.42 -8.43 -3.67
CA ALA A 26 15.55 -7.20 -4.44
C ALA A 26 15.18 -7.41 -5.91
N SER A 27 14.79 -6.33 -6.59
CA SER A 27 14.56 -6.37 -8.04
C SER A 27 15.26 -5.20 -8.73
N ASN A 28 15.98 -5.51 -9.81
CA ASN A 28 16.68 -4.52 -10.61
C ASN A 28 16.67 -4.92 -12.10
N HIS A 29 16.09 -4.09 -12.98
CA HIS A 29 16.07 -4.26 -14.44
C HIS A 29 15.70 -5.68 -14.93
N GLY A 30 14.71 -6.32 -14.27
CA GLY A 30 14.23 -7.66 -14.64
C GLY A 30 15.10 -8.81 -14.14
N ARG A 31 16.04 -8.55 -13.26
CA ARG A 31 16.73 -9.52 -12.44
C ARG A 31 16.32 -9.40 -10.98
N PHE A 32 16.43 -10.49 -10.25
CA PHE A 32 15.95 -10.62 -8.89
C PHE A 32 17.01 -11.26 -8.00
N LEU A 33 17.33 -10.59 -6.90
CA LEU A 33 18.07 -11.21 -5.83
C LEU A 33 17.10 -12.09 -5.03
N VAL A 34 17.37 -13.38 -4.96
CA VAL A 34 16.53 -14.36 -4.26
C VAL A 34 17.30 -14.96 -3.09
N TRP A 35 16.74 -14.86 -1.90
CA TRP A 35 17.27 -15.55 -0.71
C TRP A 35 16.77 -16.98 -0.68
N THR A 36 17.68 -17.93 -0.62
CA THR A 36 17.42 -19.37 -0.49
C THR A 36 18.09 -19.93 0.75
N GLU A 37 17.80 -21.16 1.12
CA GLU A 37 18.48 -21.83 2.25
C GLU A 37 19.99 -21.97 2.02
N THR A 38 20.39 -22.10 0.76
CA THR A 38 21.80 -22.30 0.36
C THR A 38 22.55 -20.98 0.14
N GLY A 39 21.85 -19.83 0.17
CA GLY A 39 22.45 -18.51 -0.03
C GLY A 39 21.66 -17.62 -0.97
N GLU A 40 22.30 -16.57 -1.46
CA GLU A 40 21.72 -15.58 -2.37
C GLU A 40 21.93 -15.99 -3.81
N VAL A 41 20.87 -15.89 -4.63
CA VAL A 41 20.88 -16.23 -6.06
C VAL A 41 20.43 -15.02 -6.86
N ASP A 42 21.25 -14.59 -7.82
CA ASP A 42 20.82 -13.62 -8.83
C ASP A 42 20.07 -14.32 -9.95
N ALA A 43 18.76 -14.15 -10.01
CA ALA A 43 17.87 -14.92 -10.85
C ALA A 43 17.23 -14.09 -11.96
N GLY A 44 17.11 -14.71 -13.13
CA GLY A 44 16.24 -14.22 -14.23
C GLY A 44 14.84 -14.83 -14.14
N VAL A 45 13.98 -14.46 -15.07
CA VAL A 45 12.59 -14.96 -15.18
C VAL A 45 12.44 -15.84 -16.40
N SER A 46 11.73 -16.98 -16.28
CA SER A 46 11.45 -17.88 -17.39
C SER A 46 10.65 -17.21 -18.50
N GLY A 47 10.77 -17.71 -19.73
CA GLY A 47 10.04 -17.19 -20.88
C GLY A 47 8.52 -17.25 -20.70
N LEU A 48 8.02 -18.23 -19.95
CA LEU A 48 6.60 -18.36 -19.63
C LEU A 48 6.11 -17.21 -18.73
N LEU A 49 6.83 -16.91 -17.65
CA LEU A 49 6.49 -15.83 -16.74
C LEU A 49 6.62 -14.46 -17.42
N ARG A 50 7.57 -14.29 -18.34
CA ARG A 50 7.73 -13.02 -19.09
C ARG A 50 6.51 -12.68 -19.95
N LYS A 51 5.80 -13.67 -20.44
CA LYS A 51 4.59 -13.50 -21.26
C LYS A 51 3.36 -13.16 -20.42
N ASN A 52 3.38 -13.45 -19.12
CA ASN A 52 2.26 -13.20 -18.22
C ASN A 52 2.64 -12.15 -17.17
N SER A 53 2.28 -10.91 -17.44
CA SER A 53 2.59 -9.78 -16.55
C SER A 53 1.96 -9.89 -15.16
N LEU A 54 0.88 -10.65 -14.99
CA LEU A 54 0.22 -10.88 -13.70
C LEU A 54 1.06 -11.78 -12.77
N LEU A 55 1.92 -12.61 -13.35
CA LEU A 55 2.81 -13.52 -12.62
C LEU A 55 4.24 -12.95 -12.49
N TRP A 56 4.43 -11.67 -12.82
CA TRP A 56 5.74 -11.05 -12.67
C TRP A 56 6.15 -10.97 -11.19
N PRO A 57 7.36 -11.43 -10.84
CA PRO A 57 7.81 -11.40 -9.46
C PRO A 57 7.93 -9.96 -8.92
N ALA A 58 7.57 -9.78 -7.66
CA ALA A 58 7.78 -8.57 -6.89
C ALA A 58 8.66 -8.84 -5.68
N VAL A 59 9.23 -7.80 -5.07
CA VAL A 59 9.98 -7.97 -3.82
C VAL A 59 9.04 -8.47 -2.73
N GLY A 60 9.50 -9.45 -1.96
CA GLY A 60 8.72 -10.17 -0.96
C GLY A 60 8.03 -11.43 -1.46
N ASP A 61 7.97 -11.65 -2.78
CA ASP A 61 7.39 -12.89 -3.33
C ASP A 61 8.22 -14.12 -2.95
N TRP A 62 7.50 -15.20 -2.72
CA TRP A 62 8.09 -16.54 -2.70
C TRP A 62 8.07 -17.13 -4.10
N VAL A 63 9.21 -17.62 -4.53
CA VAL A 63 9.44 -18.12 -5.89
C VAL A 63 10.07 -19.48 -5.87
N VAL A 64 9.88 -20.22 -6.97
CA VAL A 64 10.58 -21.48 -7.23
C VAL A 64 11.59 -21.24 -8.33
N LEU A 65 12.84 -21.54 -8.05
CA LEU A 65 13.93 -21.56 -9.02
C LEU A 65 14.04 -22.94 -9.65
N HIS A 66 14.43 -23.00 -10.92
CA HIS A 66 14.82 -24.25 -11.56
C HIS A 66 16.07 -24.82 -10.86
N ALA A 67 16.11 -26.14 -10.63
CA ALA A 67 17.15 -26.77 -9.83
C ALA A 67 18.58 -26.52 -10.37
N ASP A 68 18.73 -26.45 -11.68
CA ASP A 68 20.04 -26.35 -12.35
C ASP A 68 20.32 -24.95 -12.91
N SER A 69 19.48 -23.97 -12.61
CA SER A 69 19.64 -22.64 -13.20
C SER A 69 19.11 -21.53 -12.31
N SER A 70 19.71 -20.36 -12.41
CA SER A 70 19.25 -19.13 -11.74
C SER A 70 18.04 -18.53 -12.49
N VAL A 71 16.96 -19.32 -12.64
CA VAL A 71 15.74 -18.90 -13.36
C VAL A 71 14.51 -19.15 -12.50
N ILE A 72 13.73 -18.11 -12.26
CA ILE A 72 12.43 -18.21 -11.61
C ILE A 72 11.44 -18.84 -12.58
N VAL A 73 10.86 -19.97 -12.19
CA VAL A 73 9.89 -20.74 -12.98
C VAL A 73 8.46 -20.59 -12.46
N LYS A 74 8.28 -20.28 -11.18
CA LYS A 74 6.97 -20.11 -10.53
C LYS A 74 7.05 -19.00 -9.49
N VAL A 75 5.98 -18.22 -9.38
CA VAL A 75 5.69 -17.36 -8.22
C VAL A 75 4.59 -18.05 -7.44
N LEU A 76 4.79 -18.21 -6.13
CA LEU A 76 3.77 -18.78 -5.24
C LEU A 76 2.65 -17.76 -4.98
N ASP A 77 1.49 -18.26 -4.55
CA ASP A 77 0.37 -17.40 -4.21
C ASP A 77 0.75 -16.47 -3.06
N ARG A 78 0.34 -15.24 -3.19
CA ARG A 78 0.64 -14.16 -2.25
C ARG A 78 -0.34 -14.17 -1.09
N LYS A 79 0.15 -14.11 0.15
CA LYS A 79 -0.68 -13.91 1.33
C LYS A 79 -1.27 -12.49 1.35
N THR A 80 -0.43 -11.52 1.03
CA THR A 80 -0.77 -10.10 0.92
C THR A 80 -0.04 -9.50 -0.28
N LYS A 81 -0.62 -8.45 -0.89
CA LYS A 81 0.03 -7.74 -2.01
C LYS A 81 -0.29 -6.25 -1.99
N LEU A 82 0.73 -5.43 -2.06
CA LEU A 82 0.57 -4.00 -2.26
C LEU A 82 0.65 -3.68 -3.75
N SER A 83 -0.43 -3.16 -4.29
CA SER A 83 -0.58 -2.91 -5.72
C SER A 83 -0.94 -1.46 -6.01
N ARG A 84 -0.66 -1.04 -7.23
CA ARG A 84 -1.15 0.22 -7.78
C ARG A 84 -1.57 0.02 -9.24
N LYS A 85 -2.27 0.99 -9.78
CA LYS A 85 -2.45 1.08 -11.22
C LYS A 85 -1.09 1.30 -11.90
N HIS A 86 -0.81 0.57 -13.00
CA HIS A 86 0.39 0.77 -13.79
C HIS A 86 0.41 2.19 -14.40
N PRO A 87 1.55 2.92 -14.37
CA PRO A 87 1.62 4.31 -14.81
C PRO A 87 1.44 4.51 -16.33
N GLU A 88 1.60 3.46 -17.13
CA GLU A 88 1.43 3.52 -18.58
C GLU A 88 -0.06 3.55 -18.99
N ARG A 89 -0.31 3.71 -20.31
CA ARG A 89 -1.67 3.80 -20.87
C ARG A 89 -2.52 2.55 -20.67
N GLU A 90 -1.90 1.38 -20.56
CA GLU A 90 -2.59 0.14 -20.28
C GLU A 90 -3.06 0.08 -18.82
N ILE A 91 -4.35 -0.23 -18.64
CA ILE A 91 -4.94 -0.37 -17.32
C ILE A 91 -4.66 -1.78 -16.84
N ARG A 92 -3.60 -1.92 -16.08
CA ARG A 92 -3.19 -3.18 -15.47
C ARG A 92 -2.70 -2.95 -14.03
N GLU A 93 -2.83 -3.99 -13.24
CA GLU A 93 -2.25 -4.04 -11.91
C GLU A 93 -0.72 -4.06 -11.99
N GLN A 94 -0.08 -3.28 -11.14
CA GLN A 94 1.33 -3.38 -10.86
C GLN A 94 1.53 -3.73 -9.39
N VAL A 95 1.92 -4.97 -9.11
CA VAL A 95 2.32 -5.37 -7.76
C VAL A 95 3.64 -4.69 -7.42
N LEU A 96 3.65 -3.95 -6.34
CA LEU A 96 4.79 -3.19 -5.85
C LEU A 96 5.61 -4.02 -4.89
N ALA A 97 4.93 -4.77 -4.03
CA ALA A 97 5.49 -5.61 -3.00
C ALA A 97 4.48 -6.70 -2.61
N ALA A 98 4.98 -7.82 -2.08
CA ALA A 98 4.16 -8.96 -1.68
C ALA A 98 4.55 -9.46 -0.29
N ASN A 99 3.61 -10.15 0.34
CA ASN A 99 3.80 -10.83 1.62
C ASN A 99 4.30 -9.87 2.72
N ILE A 100 3.60 -8.73 2.81
CA ILE A 100 3.77 -7.70 3.85
C ILE A 100 2.77 -8.00 4.96
N ASP A 101 3.24 -8.11 6.21
CA ASP A 101 2.39 -8.33 7.38
C ASP A 101 1.97 -6.98 8.00
N VAL A 102 2.88 -6.00 8.05
CA VAL A 102 2.65 -4.67 8.63
C VAL A 102 3.00 -3.58 7.63
N LEU A 103 2.08 -2.65 7.41
CA LEU A 103 2.30 -1.47 6.58
C LEU A 103 2.48 -0.23 7.47
N PHE A 104 3.71 0.23 7.61
CA PHE A 104 4.05 1.47 8.30
C PHE A 104 3.74 2.67 7.39
N ILE A 105 2.69 3.41 7.74
CA ILE A 105 2.25 4.62 7.04
C ILE A 105 2.94 5.82 7.69
N VAL A 106 3.97 6.35 7.04
CA VAL A 106 4.75 7.47 7.58
C VAL A 106 4.14 8.79 7.13
N SER A 107 3.71 9.60 8.09
CA SER A 107 3.22 10.96 7.89
C SER A 107 4.06 11.94 8.74
N GLY A 108 4.53 13.04 8.16
CA GLY A 108 5.27 14.05 8.90
C GLY A 108 4.31 15.04 9.55
N LEU A 109 4.54 15.40 10.82
CA LEU A 109 3.86 16.48 11.50
C LEU A 109 4.58 17.80 11.17
N ASP A 110 4.48 18.21 9.91
CA ASP A 110 5.05 19.43 9.37
C ASP A 110 4.06 20.08 8.39
N ARG A 111 4.51 21.02 7.57
CA ARG A 111 3.66 21.70 6.58
C ARG A 111 3.06 20.76 5.52
N ASP A 112 3.59 19.52 5.38
CA ASP A 112 3.05 18.49 4.48
C ASP A 112 2.07 17.54 5.20
N TYR A 113 1.74 17.79 6.48
CA TYR A 113 0.76 16.98 7.20
C TYR A 113 -0.61 17.01 6.49
N ASN A 114 -1.16 15.80 6.24
CA ASN A 114 -2.42 15.68 5.51
C ASN A 114 -3.16 14.39 5.88
N GLU A 115 -4.24 14.55 6.65
CA GLU A 115 -5.11 13.46 7.10
C GLU A 115 -5.73 12.70 5.92
N ARG A 116 -6.11 13.41 4.84
CA ARG A 116 -6.72 12.78 3.65
C ARG A 116 -5.74 11.86 2.92
N ARG A 117 -4.45 12.11 3.06
CA ARG A 117 -3.40 11.21 2.56
C ARG A 117 -3.27 9.97 3.44
N ILE A 118 -3.38 10.12 4.76
CA ILE A 118 -3.38 8.98 5.70
C ILE A 118 -4.57 8.08 5.40
N GLU A 119 -5.79 8.63 5.26
CA GLU A 119 -6.99 7.87 4.89
C GLU A 119 -6.77 7.06 3.59
N ARG A 120 -6.14 7.66 2.60
CA ARG A 120 -5.84 6.97 1.33
C ARG A 120 -4.86 5.81 1.51
N TYR A 121 -3.85 5.96 2.37
CA TYR A 121 -2.93 4.88 2.71
C TYR A 121 -3.60 3.78 3.53
N LEU A 122 -4.57 4.13 4.38
CA LEU A 122 -5.37 3.14 5.12
C LEU A 122 -6.21 2.26 4.17
N VAL A 123 -6.85 2.85 3.16
CA VAL A 123 -7.54 2.09 2.11
C VAL A 123 -6.58 1.14 1.41
N MET A 124 -5.37 1.60 1.05
CA MET A 124 -4.37 0.72 0.43
C MET A 124 -3.91 -0.41 1.34
N ALA A 125 -3.72 -0.13 2.62
CA ALA A 125 -3.33 -1.15 3.59
C ALA A 125 -4.41 -2.23 3.68
N ARG A 126 -5.67 -1.82 3.78
CA ARG A 126 -6.81 -2.75 3.80
C ARG A 126 -6.86 -3.60 2.55
N GLU A 127 -6.74 -2.98 1.39
CA GLU A 127 -6.73 -3.68 0.10
C GLU A 127 -5.55 -4.65 -0.03
N SER A 128 -4.39 -4.28 0.52
CA SER A 128 -3.21 -5.15 0.48
C SER A 128 -3.34 -6.38 1.37
N GLY A 129 -4.22 -6.34 2.40
CA GLY A 129 -4.32 -7.33 3.45
C GLY A 129 -3.27 -7.16 4.57
N ALA A 130 -2.43 -6.12 4.53
CA ALA A 130 -1.45 -5.82 5.56
C ALA A 130 -2.06 -5.00 6.71
N ARG A 131 -1.62 -5.25 7.94
CA ARG A 131 -2.04 -4.48 9.12
C ARG A 131 -1.42 -3.07 9.09
N PRO A 132 -2.23 -1.98 9.09
CA PRO A 132 -1.71 -0.63 9.11
C PRO A 132 -1.20 -0.22 10.50
N VAL A 133 -0.11 0.53 10.53
CA VAL A 133 0.37 1.28 11.69
C VAL A 133 0.79 2.65 11.20
N VAL A 134 0.22 3.73 11.76
CA VAL A 134 0.59 5.09 11.38
C VAL A 134 1.78 5.54 12.21
N LEU A 135 2.83 5.99 11.53
CA LEU A 135 4.01 6.60 12.14
C LEU A 135 3.93 8.11 11.94
N LEU A 136 3.61 8.84 13.00
CA LEU A 136 3.55 10.30 12.98
C LEU A 136 4.94 10.87 13.28
N ASN A 137 5.73 11.01 12.22
CA ASN A 137 7.12 11.50 12.31
C ASN A 137 7.17 13.01 12.47
N LYS A 138 8.32 13.51 12.94
CA LYS A 138 8.54 14.94 13.26
C LYS A 138 7.60 15.43 14.36
N ALA A 139 7.26 14.55 15.31
CA ALA A 139 6.41 14.91 16.46
C ALA A 139 7.04 15.97 17.36
N ASP A 140 8.36 16.13 17.30
CA ASP A 140 9.14 17.20 17.94
C ASP A 140 8.78 18.61 17.46
N LEU A 141 8.18 18.76 16.28
CA LEU A 141 7.75 20.05 15.72
C LEU A 141 6.36 20.49 16.20
N ALA A 142 5.64 19.66 16.96
CA ALA A 142 4.28 19.96 17.38
C ALA A 142 4.14 21.31 18.08
N ASP A 143 5.02 21.57 19.05
CA ASP A 143 5.01 22.82 19.84
C ASP A 143 5.32 24.05 18.96
N GLU A 144 6.31 23.95 18.06
CA GLU A 144 6.65 25.04 17.14
C GLU A 144 5.52 25.39 16.17
N LEU A 145 4.71 24.39 15.81
CA LEU A 145 3.58 24.54 14.91
C LEU A 145 2.28 24.91 15.62
N GLY A 146 2.29 25.01 16.96
CA GLY A 146 1.11 25.24 17.76
C GLY A 146 0.08 24.11 17.68
N VAL A 147 0.54 22.88 17.46
CA VAL A 147 -0.30 21.69 17.29
C VAL A 147 -0.39 20.93 18.61
N VAL A 148 -1.60 20.64 19.06
CA VAL A 148 -1.85 19.78 20.23
C VAL A 148 -1.73 18.32 19.79
N LEU A 149 -0.57 17.70 20.04
CA LEU A 149 -0.26 16.35 19.59
C LEU A 149 -1.32 15.30 20.01
N PRO A 150 -1.83 15.27 21.26
CA PRO A 150 -2.91 14.35 21.64
C PRO A 150 -4.15 14.46 20.77
N ASP A 151 -4.55 15.67 20.36
CA ASP A 151 -5.73 15.87 19.50
C ASP A 151 -5.51 15.32 18.10
N VAL A 152 -4.29 15.45 17.57
CA VAL A 152 -3.91 14.87 16.26
C VAL A 152 -3.93 13.35 16.32
N LEU A 153 -3.36 12.76 17.38
CA LEU A 153 -3.36 11.33 17.59
C LEU A 153 -4.80 10.79 17.66
N ALA A 154 -5.65 11.40 18.50
CA ALA A 154 -7.04 10.99 18.65
C ALA A 154 -7.84 11.06 17.33
N ARG A 155 -7.60 12.08 16.50
CA ARG A 155 -8.24 12.19 15.19
C ARG A 155 -7.79 11.08 14.22
N ILE A 156 -6.50 10.75 14.22
CA ILE A 156 -5.99 9.68 13.33
C ILE A 156 -6.47 8.31 13.83
N GLU A 157 -6.41 8.04 15.14
CA GLU A 157 -6.91 6.80 15.74
C GLU A 157 -8.40 6.59 15.47
N GLY A 158 -9.18 7.69 15.47
CA GLY A 158 -10.61 7.69 15.16
C GLY A 158 -10.94 7.40 13.68
N MET A 159 -9.95 7.41 12.76
CA MET A 159 -10.21 7.13 11.34
C MET A 159 -10.62 5.68 11.09
N THR A 160 -10.09 4.75 11.88
CA THR A 160 -10.36 3.32 11.76
C THR A 160 -10.29 2.67 13.13
N PRO A 161 -11.27 1.86 13.54
CA PRO A 161 -11.24 1.16 14.84
C PRO A 161 -9.96 0.33 15.02
N GLY A 162 -9.29 0.50 16.17
CA GLY A 162 -8.08 -0.22 16.51
C GLY A 162 -6.80 0.19 15.74
N LEU A 163 -6.84 1.31 15.04
CA LEU A 163 -5.65 1.85 14.38
C LEU A 163 -4.60 2.28 15.42
N LEU A 164 -3.41 1.72 15.30
CA LEU A 164 -2.27 2.13 16.11
C LEU A 164 -1.56 3.33 15.47
N VAL A 165 -1.36 4.38 16.27
CA VAL A 165 -0.61 5.58 15.87
C VAL A 165 0.58 5.75 16.81
N LEU A 166 1.78 5.82 16.25
CA LEU A 166 3.02 5.99 17.00
C LEU A 166 3.66 7.35 16.67
N PRO A 167 3.66 8.31 17.60
CA PRO A 167 4.42 9.54 17.43
C PRO A 167 5.92 9.25 17.57
N LEU A 168 6.73 9.81 16.67
CA LEU A 168 8.17 9.61 16.67
C LEU A 168 8.92 10.80 16.08
N CYS A 169 10.21 10.88 16.36
CA CYS A 169 11.16 11.77 15.70
C CYS A 169 12.32 10.93 15.13
N ALA A 170 12.30 10.70 13.82
CA ALA A 170 13.32 9.89 13.17
C ALA A 170 14.72 10.53 13.21
N LEU A 171 14.81 11.85 13.39
CA LEU A 171 16.06 12.57 13.50
C LEU A 171 16.80 12.25 14.80
N THR A 172 16.06 12.18 15.92
CA THR A 172 16.62 11.90 17.25
C THR A 172 16.56 10.42 17.62
N GLY A 173 15.77 9.62 16.90
CA GLY A 173 15.49 8.22 17.21
C GLY A 173 14.33 8.01 18.21
N SER A 174 13.78 9.08 18.76
CA SER A 174 12.69 9.00 19.75
C SER A 174 11.45 8.30 19.16
N GLY A 175 10.92 7.31 19.87
CA GLY A 175 9.74 6.52 19.47
C GLY A 175 10.02 5.40 18.47
N LEU A 176 11.23 5.32 17.88
CA LEU A 176 11.57 4.26 16.94
C LEU A 176 11.78 2.89 17.60
N GLU A 177 12.08 2.88 18.89
CA GLU A 177 12.20 1.67 19.72
C GLU A 177 10.89 0.87 19.82
N ALA A 178 9.74 1.52 19.54
CA ALA A 178 8.44 0.87 19.57
C ALA A 178 8.12 0.06 18.28
N LEU A 179 8.87 0.27 17.19
CA LEU A 179 8.57 -0.36 15.90
C LEU A 179 8.81 -1.88 15.91
N PRO A 180 9.94 -2.40 16.46
CA PRO A 180 10.17 -3.84 16.51
C PRO A 180 9.09 -4.61 17.27
N ALA A 181 8.48 -3.99 18.29
CA ALA A 181 7.42 -4.62 19.08
C ALA A 181 6.12 -4.86 18.28
N GLN A 182 6.01 -4.27 17.09
CA GLN A 182 4.87 -4.46 16.20
C GLN A 182 4.99 -5.70 15.30
N LEU A 183 6.11 -6.41 15.36
CA LEU A 183 6.44 -7.50 14.45
C LEU A 183 6.96 -8.72 15.21
N ALA A 184 6.53 -9.90 14.78
CA ALA A 184 7.16 -11.15 15.17
C ALA A 184 8.35 -11.47 14.26
N ALA A 185 9.20 -12.40 14.69
CA ALA A 185 10.27 -12.93 13.85
C ALA A 185 9.70 -13.56 12.57
N GLY A 186 10.30 -13.25 11.43
CA GLY A 186 9.82 -13.67 10.11
C GLY A 186 8.76 -12.77 9.49
N GLU A 187 8.07 -11.93 10.27
CA GLU A 187 7.12 -10.97 9.70
C GLU A 187 7.83 -9.85 8.93
N THR A 188 7.15 -9.33 7.94
CA THR A 188 7.64 -8.30 7.04
C THR A 188 6.88 -7.00 7.22
N ALA A 189 7.59 -5.93 7.53
CA ALA A 189 7.06 -4.57 7.43
C ALA A 189 7.44 -3.91 6.11
N ALA A 190 6.63 -2.94 5.68
CA ALA A 190 6.99 -2.03 4.59
C ALA A 190 6.72 -0.58 4.99
N LEU A 191 7.57 0.35 4.52
CA LEU A 191 7.43 1.78 4.76
C LEU A 191 6.78 2.46 3.54
N ILE A 192 5.66 3.16 3.76
CA ILE A 192 5.04 4.03 2.76
C ILE A 192 4.83 5.44 3.29
N GLY A 193 4.69 6.41 2.40
CA GLY A 193 4.50 7.82 2.76
C GLY A 193 5.07 8.74 1.69
N SER A 194 4.79 10.06 1.80
CA SER A 194 5.26 11.08 0.86
C SER A 194 6.80 11.19 0.82
N SER A 195 7.30 11.88 -0.21
CA SER A 195 8.73 12.19 -0.28
C SER A 195 9.11 13.18 0.83
N GLY A 196 10.27 12.99 1.47
CA GLY A 196 10.74 13.91 2.52
C GLY A 196 10.10 13.70 3.90
N VAL A 197 9.20 12.73 4.06
CA VAL A 197 8.52 12.45 5.34
C VAL A 197 9.40 11.75 6.37
N GLY A 198 10.60 11.28 5.97
CA GLY A 198 11.59 10.66 6.87
C GLY A 198 11.74 9.14 6.76
N LYS A 199 11.15 8.47 5.75
CA LYS A 199 11.27 7.01 5.56
C LYS A 199 12.72 6.52 5.55
N SER A 200 13.58 7.15 4.76
CA SER A 200 15.00 6.77 4.69
C SER A 200 15.74 7.04 6.00
N THR A 201 15.33 8.04 6.77
CA THR A 201 15.89 8.31 8.10
C THR A 201 15.48 7.22 9.08
N ILE A 202 14.20 6.81 9.08
CA ILE A 202 13.70 5.67 9.87
C ILE A 202 14.46 4.40 9.50
N LEU A 203 14.56 4.10 8.19
CA LEU A 203 15.30 2.93 7.71
C LEU A 203 16.77 2.95 8.16
N ASN A 204 17.44 4.09 8.01
CA ASN A 204 18.86 4.22 8.43
C ASN A 204 19.03 4.02 9.93
N TRP A 205 18.11 4.55 10.74
CA TRP A 205 18.15 4.37 12.18
C TRP A 205 17.95 2.89 12.57
N LEU A 206 16.98 2.22 11.97
CA LEU A 206 16.67 0.81 12.23
C LEU A 206 17.80 -0.14 11.78
N LEU A 207 18.50 0.19 10.69
CA LEU A 207 19.63 -0.59 10.20
C LEU A 207 20.92 -0.34 11.02
N GLY A 208 21.02 0.79 11.73
CA GLY A 208 22.17 1.14 12.53
C GLY A 208 23.50 1.01 11.78
N ASP A 209 24.57 0.68 12.50
CA ASP A 209 25.91 0.44 11.92
C ASP A 209 26.01 -0.86 11.09
N GLU A 210 24.98 -1.71 11.11
CA GLU A 210 24.96 -2.96 10.33
C GLU A 210 24.89 -2.70 8.81
N ARG A 211 24.41 -1.51 8.37
CA ARG A 211 24.42 -1.16 6.96
C ARG A 211 25.82 -1.16 6.34
N GLN A 212 26.86 -0.95 7.15
CA GLN A 212 28.27 -1.06 6.70
C GLN A 212 28.75 -2.51 6.58
N ARG A 213 28.12 -3.46 7.30
CA ARG A 213 28.57 -4.85 7.37
C ARG A 213 27.83 -5.81 6.41
N THR A 214 26.63 -5.48 5.97
CA THR A 214 25.76 -6.40 5.22
C THR A 214 25.42 -5.96 3.80
N THR A 215 26.11 -4.93 3.26
CA THR A 215 25.94 -4.53 1.87
C THR A 215 26.82 -5.40 0.97
N PRO A 216 26.33 -6.51 0.37
CA PRO A 216 26.99 -7.09 -0.76
C PRO A 216 26.81 -6.12 -1.92
N VAL A 217 27.92 -5.59 -2.40
CA VAL A 217 28.12 -4.98 -3.71
C VAL A 217 26.87 -4.35 -4.32
N ARG A 218 26.66 -3.06 -4.06
CA ARG A 218 25.89 -2.22 -4.98
C ARG A 218 26.50 -2.43 -6.37
N LEU A 219 25.78 -3.14 -7.23
CA LEU A 219 26.12 -3.20 -8.64
C LEU A 219 26.10 -1.76 -9.17
N ASN A 220 27.28 -1.17 -9.24
CA ASN A 220 27.66 0.08 -9.91
C ASN A 220 26.55 1.14 -10.04
N ASP A 221 26.50 2.07 -9.09
CA ASP A 221 26.00 3.40 -9.43
C ASP A 221 27.00 4.48 -8.97
N SER A 222 27.94 4.78 -9.87
CA SER A 222 28.91 5.85 -9.77
C SER A 222 28.32 7.17 -10.28
N ARG A 223 27.15 7.62 -9.75
CA ARG A 223 26.69 9.01 -9.94
C ARG A 223 25.76 9.42 -8.78
N GLY A 224 26.29 10.29 -7.94
CA GLY A 224 25.57 10.90 -6.83
C GLY A 224 24.33 11.69 -7.29
N ARG A 225 23.17 11.08 -7.07
CA ARG A 225 21.89 11.76 -6.88
C ARG A 225 20.97 10.77 -6.20
N HIS A 226 20.46 11.12 -4.99
CA HIS A 226 19.54 10.35 -4.19
C HIS A 226 18.18 10.15 -4.88
N THR A 227 18.09 9.09 -5.69
CA THR A 227 16.81 8.49 -6.10
C THR A 227 16.98 7.00 -5.98
N THR A 228 16.66 6.45 -4.80
CA THR A 228 16.57 5.01 -4.58
C THR A 228 15.44 4.48 -5.47
N THR A 229 15.78 3.89 -6.61
CA THR A 229 14.81 3.31 -7.55
C THR A 229 14.61 1.81 -7.34
N SER A 230 15.49 1.16 -6.59
CA SER A 230 15.40 -0.27 -6.26
C SER A 230 14.55 -0.49 -5.01
N ARG A 231 13.68 -1.50 -5.06
CA ARG A 231 12.97 -2.04 -3.90
C ARG A 231 13.82 -3.13 -3.31
N GLU A 232 13.96 -3.12 -2.00
CA GLU A 232 14.87 -4.03 -1.31
C GLU A 232 14.28 -4.47 0.03
N LEU A 233 14.52 -5.72 0.40
CA LEU A 233 14.13 -6.34 1.65
C LEU A 233 15.37 -6.46 2.54
N PHE A 234 15.26 -5.97 3.76
CA PHE A 234 16.34 -5.97 4.75
C PHE A 234 15.99 -6.91 5.91
N ARG A 235 16.98 -7.63 6.41
CA ARG A 235 16.86 -8.39 7.66
C ARG A 235 17.17 -7.47 8.83
N MET A 236 16.27 -7.44 9.78
CA MET A 236 16.37 -6.55 10.93
C MET A 236 16.82 -7.30 12.18
N PRO A 237 17.46 -6.61 13.13
CA PRO A 237 17.67 -7.15 14.48
C PRO A 237 16.32 -7.62 15.07
N GLY A 238 16.31 -8.81 15.72
CA GLY A 238 15.07 -9.43 16.20
C GLY A 238 14.38 -10.35 15.20
N GLY A 239 14.94 -10.51 13.98
CA GLY A 239 14.52 -11.55 13.03
C GLY A 239 13.31 -11.21 12.17
N TRP A 240 12.78 -9.99 12.25
CA TRP A 240 11.77 -9.49 11.31
C TRP A 240 12.42 -8.88 10.06
N LEU A 241 11.61 -8.52 9.08
CA LEU A 241 12.06 -8.04 7.77
C LEU A 241 11.49 -6.65 7.50
N LEU A 242 12.28 -5.77 6.88
CA LEU A 242 11.84 -4.44 6.49
C LEU A 242 12.01 -4.25 4.99
N MET A 243 10.96 -3.77 4.32
CA MET A 243 10.96 -3.48 2.90
C MET A 243 10.97 -1.97 2.67
N ASP A 244 11.95 -1.49 1.92
CA ASP A 244 11.94 -0.10 1.42
C ASP A 244 11.17 -0.03 0.10
N LEU A 245 10.12 0.80 0.08
CA LEU A 245 9.30 1.06 -1.09
C LEU A 245 9.49 2.51 -1.55
N PRO A 246 10.55 2.80 -2.32
CA PRO A 246 10.82 4.15 -2.79
C PRO A 246 9.74 4.64 -3.76
N GLY A 247 9.39 5.92 -3.66
CA GLY A 247 8.73 6.62 -4.76
C GLY A 247 7.22 6.43 -4.92
N LEU A 248 6.46 6.10 -3.85
CA LEU A 248 5.00 6.16 -3.88
C LEU A 248 4.52 7.63 -3.75
N ARG A 249 4.90 8.49 -4.71
CA ARG A 249 4.54 9.92 -4.69
C ARG A 249 3.05 10.14 -4.92
N GLU A 250 2.44 9.36 -5.78
CA GLU A 250 1.01 9.37 -6.05
C GLU A 250 0.49 7.94 -6.03
N VAL A 251 -0.28 7.65 -5.01
CA VAL A 251 -0.91 6.37 -4.87
C VAL A 251 -2.23 6.39 -5.62
N GLN A 252 -2.21 5.89 -6.84
CA GLN A 252 -3.44 5.55 -7.53
C GLN A 252 -3.96 4.23 -6.94
N LEU A 253 -5.15 4.28 -6.35
CA LEU A 253 -5.80 3.09 -5.81
C LEU A 253 -5.98 2.06 -6.92
N TRP A 254 -5.81 0.81 -6.54
CA TRP A 254 -6.11 -0.36 -7.35
C TRP A 254 -6.92 -1.28 -6.46
N GLY A 255 -8.20 -1.49 -6.72
CA GLY A 255 -9.05 -2.32 -5.90
C GLY A 255 -10.52 -2.04 -6.09
N SER A 256 -11.34 -2.47 -5.13
CA SER A 256 -12.78 -2.33 -5.16
C SER A 256 -13.27 -1.19 -4.27
N ALA A 257 -14.47 -0.71 -4.55
CA ALA A 257 -15.17 0.28 -3.72
C ALA A 257 -15.40 -0.22 -2.28
N GLU A 258 -15.51 -1.54 -2.09
CA GLU A 258 -15.71 -2.20 -0.80
C GLU A 258 -14.60 -1.85 0.22
N HIS A 259 -13.33 -1.85 -0.20
CA HIS A 259 -12.22 -1.49 0.68
C HIS A 259 -12.25 -0.01 1.11
N VAL A 260 -12.86 0.87 0.32
CA VAL A 260 -13.10 2.26 0.74
C VAL A 260 -14.19 2.29 1.81
N GLU A 261 -15.30 1.59 1.63
CA GLU A 261 -16.38 1.50 2.62
C GLU A 261 -15.86 0.95 3.95
N ASP A 262 -15.10 -0.12 3.92
CA ASP A 262 -14.46 -0.72 5.08
C ASP A 262 -13.49 0.23 5.81
N SER A 263 -12.90 1.18 5.12
CA SER A 263 -11.96 2.16 5.70
C SER A 263 -12.66 3.42 6.21
N PHE A 264 -13.93 3.61 5.86
CA PHE A 264 -14.79 4.72 6.26
C PHE A 264 -16.05 4.19 6.93
N THR A 265 -15.87 3.38 7.98
CA THR A 265 -16.97 2.70 8.70
C THR A 265 -18.02 3.65 9.24
N ASP A 266 -17.61 4.83 9.70
CA ASP A 266 -18.48 5.93 10.12
C ASP A 266 -19.43 6.39 9.00
N ILE A 267 -18.92 6.52 7.78
CA ILE A 267 -19.73 6.89 6.62
C ILE A 267 -20.60 5.70 6.18
N ALA A 268 -20.02 4.50 6.14
CA ALA A 268 -20.74 3.29 5.72
C ALA A 268 -21.95 2.98 6.65
N GLU A 269 -21.78 3.11 7.96
CA GLU A 269 -22.87 2.94 8.95
C GLU A 269 -23.98 3.98 8.75
N LEU A 270 -23.65 5.25 8.58
CA LEU A 270 -24.62 6.32 8.31
C LEU A 270 -25.35 6.10 6.97
N ALA A 271 -24.66 5.58 5.96
CA ALA A 271 -25.20 5.31 4.64
C ALA A 271 -26.36 4.30 4.68
N LEU A 272 -26.39 3.37 5.64
CA LEU A 272 -27.49 2.44 5.86
C LEU A 272 -28.80 3.13 6.19
N SER A 273 -28.76 4.36 6.71
CA SER A 273 -29.91 5.19 7.08
C SER A 273 -30.32 6.17 5.98
N CYS A 274 -29.65 6.20 4.84
CA CYS A 274 -30.05 7.02 3.71
C CYS A 274 -31.38 6.55 3.11
N ARG A 275 -32.17 7.52 2.61
CA ARG A 275 -33.44 7.22 1.95
C ARG A 275 -33.28 6.36 0.70
N PHE A 276 -32.21 6.52 -0.04
CA PHE A 276 -31.92 5.79 -1.27
C PHE A 276 -30.74 4.81 -1.05
N ARG A 277 -30.87 3.59 -1.54
CA ARG A 277 -29.83 2.56 -1.42
C ARG A 277 -28.58 2.86 -2.25
N ASP A 278 -28.73 3.64 -3.31
CA ASP A 278 -27.67 4.08 -4.22
C ASP A 278 -27.31 5.57 -4.01
N CYS A 279 -27.51 6.07 -2.78
CA CYS A 279 -27.19 7.44 -2.41
C CYS A 279 -25.67 7.70 -2.59
N SER A 280 -25.35 8.73 -3.37
CA SER A 280 -23.97 9.15 -3.59
C SER A 280 -23.46 10.17 -2.56
N HIS A 281 -24.33 10.55 -1.61
CA HIS A 281 -24.07 11.55 -0.56
C HIS A 281 -23.61 12.90 -1.11
N ALA A 282 -24.23 13.34 -2.20
CA ALA A 282 -23.90 14.55 -2.94
C ALA A 282 -25.13 15.46 -3.18
N GLY A 283 -25.93 15.66 -2.12
CA GLY A 283 -27.11 16.54 -2.15
C GLY A 283 -28.45 15.80 -2.36
N GLU A 284 -28.48 14.49 -2.22
CA GLU A 284 -29.75 13.74 -2.34
C GLU A 284 -30.68 14.03 -1.15
N PRO A 285 -31.97 14.26 -1.39
CA PRO A 285 -32.92 14.52 -0.33
C PRO A 285 -33.10 13.30 0.59
N GLY A 286 -32.86 13.48 1.89
CA GLY A 286 -32.92 12.42 2.89
C GLY A 286 -31.60 11.62 2.99
N CYS A 287 -30.48 12.22 2.57
CA CYS A 287 -29.14 11.69 2.84
C CYS A 287 -28.81 11.80 4.33
N ALA A 288 -28.59 10.67 4.99
CA ALA A 288 -28.22 10.63 6.41
C ALA A 288 -26.76 11.04 6.64
N VAL A 289 -25.88 10.79 5.69
CA VAL A 289 -24.45 11.10 5.76
C VAL A 289 -24.22 12.61 5.75
N GLU A 290 -24.86 13.37 4.88
CA GLU A 290 -24.75 14.82 4.84
C GLU A 290 -25.36 15.48 6.09
N GLY A 291 -26.43 14.89 6.63
CA GLY A 291 -27.10 15.40 7.84
C GLY A 291 -26.34 15.11 9.15
N ALA A 292 -25.34 14.27 9.14
CA ALA A 292 -24.64 13.81 10.34
C ALA A 292 -23.55 14.76 10.87
N GLY A 293 -23.23 15.86 10.17
CA GLY A 293 -22.21 16.81 10.60
C GLY A 293 -20.77 16.28 10.57
N LEU A 294 -20.49 15.30 9.70
CA LEU A 294 -19.15 14.78 9.47
C LEU A 294 -18.19 15.87 8.96
N ASP A 295 -16.90 15.66 9.16
CA ASP A 295 -15.87 16.52 8.56
C ASP A 295 -16.03 16.54 7.04
N ALA A 296 -16.26 17.73 6.48
CA ALA A 296 -16.53 17.90 5.05
C ALA A 296 -15.38 17.41 4.16
N GLY A 297 -14.13 17.55 4.63
CA GLY A 297 -12.96 17.06 3.92
C GLY A 297 -12.90 15.53 3.90
N ARG A 298 -13.33 14.86 5.00
CA ARG A 298 -13.43 13.39 5.06
C ARG A 298 -14.47 12.86 4.08
N LEU A 299 -15.66 13.43 4.06
CA LEU A 299 -16.72 13.05 3.12
C LEU A 299 -16.28 13.28 1.67
N ALA A 300 -15.68 14.43 1.37
CA ALA A 300 -15.20 14.75 0.03
C ALA A 300 -14.09 13.76 -0.43
N ASN A 301 -13.21 13.33 0.49
CA ASN A 301 -12.16 12.36 0.21
C ASN A 301 -12.75 10.96 -0.07
N TYR A 302 -13.72 10.51 0.73
CA TYR A 302 -14.47 9.29 0.50
C TYR A 302 -15.09 9.27 -0.90
N GLN A 303 -15.88 10.29 -1.23
CA GLN A 303 -16.51 10.42 -2.55
C GLN A 303 -15.52 10.48 -3.71
N LYS A 304 -14.36 11.11 -3.48
CA LYS A 304 -13.29 11.14 -4.48
C LYS A 304 -12.73 9.74 -4.74
N MET A 305 -12.43 8.96 -3.70
CA MET A 305 -11.91 7.61 -3.82
C MET A 305 -12.93 6.66 -4.46
N GLN A 306 -14.20 6.75 -4.08
CA GLN A 306 -15.28 6.00 -4.72
C GLN A 306 -15.36 6.29 -6.23
N ARG A 307 -15.29 7.56 -6.63
CA ARG A 307 -15.29 7.95 -8.05
C ARG A 307 -14.06 7.45 -8.82
N GLU A 308 -12.87 7.47 -8.18
CA GLU A 308 -11.64 6.95 -8.77
C GLU A 308 -11.75 5.45 -9.03
N LEU A 309 -12.23 4.66 -8.07
CA LEU A 309 -12.39 3.22 -8.22
C LEU A 309 -13.48 2.86 -9.22
N ALA A 310 -14.64 3.49 -9.15
CA ALA A 310 -15.70 3.29 -10.13
C ALA A 310 -15.26 3.65 -11.57
N HIS A 311 -14.38 4.64 -11.72
CA HIS A 311 -13.78 4.94 -13.02
C HIS A 311 -12.80 3.85 -13.47
N LEU A 312 -12.02 3.30 -12.55
CA LEU A 312 -11.08 2.21 -12.82
C LEU A 312 -11.84 0.94 -13.25
N GLU A 313 -12.86 0.54 -12.47
CA GLU A 313 -13.69 -0.64 -12.76
C GLU A 313 -14.34 -0.56 -14.15
N ARG A 314 -14.92 0.59 -14.50
CA ARG A 314 -15.50 0.82 -15.84
C ARG A 314 -14.48 0.69 -16.97
N LYS A 315 -13.22 0.95 -16.68
CA LYS A 315 -12.14 0.80 -17.66
C LYS A 315 -11.65 -0.63 -17.79
N ILE A 316 -11.70 -1.40 -16.69
CA ILE A 316 -11.29 -2.81 -16.65
C ILE A 316 -12.40 -3.68 -17.24
N ASP A 317 -13.68 -3.42 -16.91
CA ASP A 317 -14.83 -4.16 -17.43
C ASP A 317 -15.65 -3.33 -18.42
N PRO A 318 -15.58 -3.66 -19.73
CA PRO A 318 -16.35 -2.99 -20.76
C PRO A 318 -17.89 -3.13 -20.60
N ARG A 319 -18.36 -4.12 -19.82
CA ARG A 319 -19.81 -4.29 -19.55
C ARG A 319 -20.30 -3.18 -18.64
N LEU A 320 -19.55 -2.90 -17.56
CA LEU A 320 -19.84 -1.77 -16.65
C LEU A 320 -19.81 -0.43 -17.38
N ALA A 321 -18.92 -0.27 -18.35
CA ALA A 321 -18.88 0.93 -19.19
C ALA A 321 -20.16 1.09 -20.04
N LYS A 322 -20.68 -0.02 -20.60
CA LYS A 322 -21.95 -0.02 -21.38
C LYS A 322 -23.15 0.27 -20.49
N GLU A 323 -23.23 -0.35 -19.32
CA GLU A 323 -24.32 -0.12 -18.36
C GLU A 323 -24.36 1.34 -17.89
N THR A 324 -23.20 1.90 -17.56
CA THR A 324 -23.09 3.31 -17.17
C THR A 324 -23.55 4.22 -18.30
N ARG A 325 -23.13 3.94 -19.54
CA ARG A 325 -23.56 4.73 -20.71
C ARG A 325 -25.07 4.62 -20.95
N ALA A 326 -25.64 3.43 -20.76
CA ALA A 326 -27.08 3.23 -20.85
C ALA A 326 -27.85 4.03 -19.78
N LYS A 327 -27.37 4.03 -18.53
CA LYS A 327 -27.95 4.85 -17.44
C LYS A 327 -27.90 6.35 -17.77
N TRP A 328 -26.75 6.87 -18.24
CA TRP A 328 -26.64 8.27 -18.64
C TRP A 328 -27.55 8.64 -19.79
N ASN A 329 -27.65 7.81 -20.83
CA ASN A 329 -28.55 8.02 -21.94
C ASN A 329 -30.04 8.05 -21.49
N ALA A 330 -30.40 7.21 -20.52
CA ALA A 330 -31.75 7.19 -19.94
C ALA A 330 -32.02 8.49 -19.15
N ILE A 331 -31.07 8.97 -18.35
CA ILE A 331 -31.18 10.23 -17.61
C ILE A 331 -31.28 11.42 -18.57
N GLU A 332 -30.44 11.51 -19.60
CA GLU A 332 -30.50 12.58 -20.61
C GLU A 332 -31.85 12.58 -21.34
N LYS A 333 -32.36 11.40 -21.67
CA LYS A 333 -33.67 11.25 -22.31
C LYS A 333 -34.81 11.70 -21.38
N SER A 334 -34.72 11.36 -20.09
CA SER A 334 -35.66 11.79 -19.06
C SER A 334 -35.63 13.31 -18.86
N VAL A 335 -34.44 13.91 -18.78
CA VAL A 335 -34.25 15.36 -18.64
C VAL A 335 -34.73 16.12 -19.88
N ARG A 336 -34.49 15.57 -21.08
CA ARG A 336 -34.97 16.17 -22.35
C ARG A 336 -36.52 16.15 -22.45
N ASN A 337 -37.14 15.13 -21.91
CA ASN A 337 -38.60 14.94 -21.95
C ASN A 337 -39.34 15.57 -20.75
N HIS A 338 -38.60 16.24 -19.83
CA HIS A 338 -39.22 16.84 -18.65
C HIS A 338 -40.05 18.08 -19.03
N PRO A 339 -41.35 18.15 -18.64
CA PRO A 339 -42.27 19.18 -19.11
C PRO A 339 -41.91 20.64 -18.73
N LYS A 340 -41.00 20.85 -17.80
CA LYS A 340 -40.52 22.18 -17.35
C LYS A 340 -39.50 22.86 -18.27
N ARG A 341 -39.09 22.24 -19.40
CA ARG A 341 -38.18 22.84 -20.40
C ARG A 341 -38.91 23.31 -21.67
N LYS A 342 -40.05 23.95 -21.50
CA LYS A 342 -40.61 24.81 -22.54
C LYS A 342 -40.46 26.25 -22.07
N TRP A 343 -39.31 26.83 -22.40
CA TRP A 343 -39.09 28.27 -22.44
C TRP A 343 -38.70 28.64 -23.87
#